data_cbe54f5516428f4ac9f96aa1fe05d53a
#
_entry.id   cbe54f5516428f4ac9f96aa1fe05d53a
#
_cell.length_a   1.000
_cell.length_b   1.000
_cell.length_c   1.000
_cell.angle_alpha   90.00
_cell.angle_beta   90.00
_cell.angle_gamma   90.00
#
_symmetry.space_group_name_H-M   'P 1'
#
loop_
_entity.id
_entity.type
_entity.pdbx_description
1 polymer ?
#
loop_
_entity_poly.entity_id
_entity_poly.type
_entity_poly.pdbx_seq_one_letter_code
_entity_poly.pdbx_strand_id
1 'polypeptide(L)'
;MNADFSRNHFELLGLAVAFAIDGARLEQGYRELQSQVHPDRFAAGSDSERRVAMQWATRANEAYRTLRDPVARARYILALKGFDTGEETNTAMPPDFLMQQMEWREGVAGARASGDAAALAALREAIGEDRGRMQSQLGRALDADANYDAGCSLVRKLRFLDKIEEEIDTALEAMHA
;
A
#
# COMPACT_ATOMS: atom_id res chain seq x y z
N MET A 1 -22.69 -11.37 -18.97
CA MET A 1 -21.89 -11.10 -17.76
C MET A 1 -22.71 -10.17 -16.88
N ASN A 2 -23.23 -10.65 -15.73
CA ASN A 2 -23.87 -9.74 -14.77
C ASN A 2 -22.77 -8.88 -14.15
N ALA A 3 -22.76 -7.60 -14.50
CA ALA A 3 -21.76 -6.64 -14.00
C ALA A 3 -22.14 -6.21 -12.57
N ASP A 4 -21.86 -7.08 -11.60
CA ASP A 4 -22.02 -6.71 -10.20
C ASP A 4 -20.79 -5.89 -9.72
N PHE A 5 -20.87 -4.59 -9.93
CA PHE A 5 -19.87 -3.63 -9.48
C PHE A 5 -19.93 -3.33 -7.96
N SER A 6 -20.81 -3.99 -7.19
CA SER A 6 -20.92 -3.80 -5.75
C SER A 6 -19.86 -4.56 -4.94
N ARG A 7 -19.24 -5.59 -5.53
CA ARG A 7 -18.22 -6.43 -4.87
C ARG A 7 -16.97 -5.60 -4.52
N ASN A 8 -16.49 -5.76 -3.30
CA ASN A 8 -15.23 -5.16 -2.88
C ASN A 8 -14.00 -5.85 -3.53
N HIS A 9 -12.82 -5.28 -3.38
CA HIS A 9 -11.59 -5.80 -4.02
C HIS A 9 -11.23 -7.21 -3.57
N PHE A 10 -11.44 -7.56 -2.30
CA PHE A 10 -11.19 -8.90 -1.79
C PHE A 10 -12.14 -9.92 -2.42
N GLU A 11 -13.44 -9.64 -2.40
CA GLU A 11 -14.45 -10.50 -3.02
C GLU A 11 -14.22 -10.66 -4.53
N LEU A 12 -13.74 -9.61 -5.18
CA LEU A 12 -13.45 -9.61 -6.61
C LEU A 12 -12.35 -10.60 -6.97
N LEU A 13 -11.34 -10.73 -6.10
CA LEU A 13 -10.19 -11.61 -6.28
C LEU A 13 -10.30 -12.92 -5.48
N GLY A 14 -11.49 -13.23 -4.93
CA GLY A 14 -11.76 -14.47 -4.21
C GLY A 14 -11.03 -14.61 -2.87
N LEU A 15 -10.80 -13.49 -2.20
CA LEU A 15 -10.12 -13.41 -0.91
C LEU A 15 -11.09 -13.02 0.21
N ALA A 16 -10.79 -13.44 1.44
CA ALA A 16 -11.43 -12.89 2.62
C ALA A 16 -10.86 -11.49 2.92
N VAL A 17 -11.69 -10.62 3.54
CA VAL A 17 -11.24 -9.30 3.99
C VAL A 17 -10.32 -9.47 5.19
N ALA A 18 -9.01 -9.38 4.96
CA ALA A 18 -7.98 -9.49 5.99
C ALA A 18 -6.71 -8.73 5.56
N PHE A 19 -5.94 -8.27 6.53
CA PHE A 19 -4.64 -7.66 6.26
C PHE A 19 -3.60 -8.71 5.86
N ALA A 20 -3.57 -9.84 6.59
CA ALA A 20 -2.75 -10.98 6.23
C ALA A 20 -3.40 -11.76 5.08
N ILE A 21 -2.81 -11.67 3.89
CA ILE A 21 -3.28 -12.40 2.71
C ILE A 21 -2.20 -13.32 2.15
N ASP A 22 -2.62 -14.40 1.53
CA ASP A 22 -1.75 -15.26 0.74
C ASP A 22 -1.49 -14.61 -0.63
N GLY A 23 -0.23 -14.21 -0.87
CA GLY A 23 0.18 -13.57 -2.12
C GLY A 23 -0.01 -14.45 -3.36
N ALA A 24 0.13 -15.78 -3.23
CA ALA A 24 -0.08 -16.70 -4.33
C ALA A 24 -1.57 -16.77 -4.71
N ARG A 25 -2.47 -16.75 -3.71
CA ARG A 25 -3.91 -16.69 -3.96
C ARG A 25 -4.36 -15.36 -4.55
N LEU A 26 -3.77 -14.24 -4.11
CA LEU A 26 -4.01 -12.94 -4.72
C LEU A 26 -3.64 -12.94 -6.20
N GLU A 27 -2.46 -13.46 -6.54
CA GLU A 27 -1.98 -13.57 -7.91
C GLU A 27 -2.88 -14.47 -8.76
N GLN A 28 -3.28 -15.62 -8.21
CA GLN A 28 -4.19 -16.55 -8.88
C GLN A 28 -5.54 -15.90 -9.18
N GLY A 29 -6.18 -15.28 -8.19
CA GLY A 29 -7.48 -14.61 -8.36
C GLY A 29 -7.43 -13.49 -9.40
N TYR A 30 -6.33 -12.73 -9.42
CA TYR A 30 -6.10 -11.70 -10.43
C TYR A 30 -6.00 -12.28 -11.84
N ARG A 31 -5.20 -13.36 -12.05
CA ARG A 31 -5.07 -14.01 -13.37
C ARG A 31 -6.38 -14.60 -13.86
N GLU A 32 -7.12 -15.24 -12.95
CA GLU A 32 -8.44 -15.82 -13.27
C GLU A 32 -9.41 -14.73 -13.73
N LEU A 33 -9.50 -13.62 -12.97
CA LEU A 33 -10.36 -12.50 -13.34
C LEU A 33 -9.90 -11.87 -14.66
N GLN A 34 -8.59 -11.62 -14.81
CA GLN A 34 -8.03 -11.03 -16.03
C GLN A 34 -8.34 -11.88 -17.26
N SER A 35 -8.24 -13.22 -17.15
CA SER A 35 -8.58 -14.12 -18.25
C SER A 35 -10.05 -14.04 -18.69
N GLN A 36 -10.94 -13.69 -17.76
CA GLN A 36 -12.40 -13.55 -18.04
C GLN A 36 -12.75 -12.22 -18.69
N VAL A 37 -12.01 -11.14 -18.34
CA VAL A 37 -12.35 -9.77 -18.73
C VAL A 37 -11.39 -9.18 -19.77
N HIS A 38 -10.45 -9.97 -20.29
CA HIS A 38 -9.44 -9.48 -21.24
C HIS A 38 -10.12 -8.90 -22.48
N PRO A 39 -9.75 -7.66 -22.90
CA PRO A 39 -10.40 -6.97 -24.03
C PRO A 39 -10.39 -7.78 -25.33
N ASP A 40 -9.35 -8.58 -25.59
CA ASP A 40 -9.23 -9.39 -26.80
C ASP A 40 -10.35 -10.42 -26.95
N ARG A 41 -10.91 -10.92 -25.83
CA ARG A 41 -12.06 -11.83 -25.86
C ARG A 41 -13.35 -11.15 -26.38
N PHE A 42 -13.39 -9.85 -26.32
CA PHE A 42 -14.53 -9.02 -26.72
C PHE A 42 -14.25 -8.22 -27.99
N ALA A 43 -13.12 -8.48 -28.68
CA ALA A 43 -12.72 -7.77 -29.88
C ALA A 43 -13.80 -7.84 -30.99
N ALA A 44 -14.49 -8.98 -31.11
CA ALA A 44 -15.59 -9.18 -32.04
C ALA A 44 -16.99 -8.84 -31.46
N GLY A 45 -17.04 -8.38 -30.19
CA GLY A 45 -18.28 -8.01 -29.51
C GLY A 45 -18.76 -6.60 -29.87
N SER A 46 -19.95 -6.26 -29.36
CA SER A 46 -20.52 -4.91 -29.47
C SER A 46 -19.67 -3.88 -28.71
N ASP A 47 -19.84 -2.59 -29.05
CA ASP A 47 -19.19 -1.47 -28.36
C ASP A 47 -19.53 -1.44 -26.87
N SER A 48 -20.72 -1.87 -26.50
CA SER A 48 -21.15 -1.99 -25.10
C SER A 48 -20.37 -3.08 -24.38
N GLU A 49 -20.22 -4.25 -24.97
CA GLU A 49 -19.46 -5.37 -24.37
C GLU A 49 -17.98 -5.02 -24.23
N ARG A 50 -17.40 -4.37 -25.22
CA ARG A 50 -16.01 -3.88 -25.15
C ARG A 50 -15.81 -2.89 -24.01
N ARG A 51 -16.74 -1.93 -23.84
CA ARG A 51 -16.66 -0.94 -22.72
C ARG A 51 -16.76 -1.61 -21.36
N VAL A 52 -17.68 -2.54 -21.18
CA VAL A 52 -17.83 -3.31 -19.93
C VAL A 52 -16.57 -4.11 -19.64
N ALA A 53 -16.00 -4.79 -20.64
CA ALA A 53 -14.76 -5.54 -20.46
C ALA A 53 -13.58 -4.63 -20.02
N MET A 54 -13.45 -3.44 -20.61
CA MET A 54 -12.42 -2.46 -20.21
C MET A 54 -12.63 -1.95 -18.78
N GLN A 55 -13.86 -1.67 -18.36
CA GLN A 55 -14.16 -1.27 -16.98
C GLN A 55 -13.78 -2.36 -15.98
N TRP A 56 -14.09 -3.63 -16.29
CA TRP A 56 -13.71 -4.76 -15.46
C TRP A 56 -12.20 -4.97 -15.42
N ALA A 57 -11.49 -4.84 -16.54
CA ALA A 57 -10.03 -4.93 -16.58
C ALA A 57 -9.37 -3.83 -15.72
N THR A 58 -9.87 -2.60 -15.81
CA THR A 58 -9.40 -1.48 -14.97
C THR A 58 -9.61 -1.78 -13.49
N ARG A 59 -10.81 -2.24 -13.12
CA ARG A 59 -11.15 -2.57 -11.74
C ARG A 59 -10.34 -3.75 -11.20
N ALA A 60 -10.07 -4.77 -12.03
CA ALA A 60 -9.21 -5.88 -11.66
C ALA A 60 -7.78 -5.41 -11.35
N ASN A 61 -7.24 -4.54 -12.19
CA ASN A 61 -5.92 -3.95 -11.98
C ASN A 61 -5.86 -3.09 -10.71
N GLU A 62 -6.89 -2.28 -10.45
CA GLU A 62 -7.01 -1.48 -9.24
C GLU A 62 -7.06 -2.37 -7.98
N ALA A 63 -7.93 -3.38 -7.98
CA ALA A 63 -8.07 -4.33 -6.89
C ALA A 63 -6.74 -5.03 -6.59
N TYR A 64 -6.05 -5.52 -7.61
CA TYR A 64 -4.77 -6.18 -7.45
C TYR A 64 -3.70 -5.25 -6.88
N ARG A 65 -3.56 -4.02 -7.41
CA ARG A 65 -2.58 -3.04 -6.91
C ARG A 65 -2.86 -2.67 -5.46
N THR A 66 -4.12 -2.39 -5.13
CA THR A 66 -4.54 -2.05 -3.76
C THR A 66 -4.24 -3.18 -2.79
N LEU A 67 -4.57 -4.43 -3.14
CA LEU A 67 -4.38 -5.55 -2.23
C LEU A 67 -2.94 -6.04 -2.17
N ARG A 68 -2.13 -5.82 -3.19
CA ARG A 68 -0.72 -6.19 -3.21
C ARG A 68 0.11 -5.34 -2.26
N ASP A 69 -0.16 -4.03 -2.21
CA ASP A 69 0.55 -3.11 -1.33
C ASP A 69 -0.01 -3.15 0.10
N PRO A 70 0.81 -3.43 1.14
CA PRO A 70 0.32 -3.56 2.51
C PRO A 70 -0.34 -2.29 3.05
N VAL A 71 0.19 -1.10 2.73
CA VAL A 71 -0.34 0.18 3.22
C VAL A 71 -1.66 0.51 2.52
N ALA A 72 -1.71 0.35 1.19
CA ALA A 72 -2.94 0.54 0.42
C ALA A 72 -4.04 -0.45 0.83
N ARG A 73 -3.67 -1.71 1.08
CA ARG A 73 -4.59 -2.74 1.58
C ARG A 73 -5.16 -2.38 2.94
N ALA A 74 -4.32 -1.94 3.89
CA ALA A 74 -4.77 -1.50 5.21
C ALA A 74 -5.73 -0.31 5.11
N ARG A 75 -5.39 0.69 4.30
CA ARG A 75 -6.25 1.85 4.03
C ARG A 75 -7.60 1.40 3.47
N TYR A 76 -7.59 0.47 2.54
CA TYR A 76 -8.80 -0.05 1.94
C TYR A 76 -9.68 -0.81 2.96
N ILE A 77 -9.07 -1.64 3.83
CA ILE A 77 -9.77 -2.32 4.94
C ILE A 77 -10.41 -1.29 5.87
N LEU A 78 -9.66 -0.27 6.28
CA LEU A 78 -10.17 0.81 7.14
C LEU A 78 -11.35 1.53 6.49
N ALA A 79 -11.27 1.86 5.21
CA ALA A 79 -12.37 2.46 4.47
C ALA A 79 -13.61 1.56 4.41
N LEU A 80 -13.44 0.24 4.20
CA LEU A 80 -14.56 -0.73 4.26
C LEU A 80 -15.21 -0.80 5.65
N LYS A 81 -14.48 -0.46 6.71
CA LYS A 81 -14.96 -0.38 8.08
C LYS A 81 -15.51 1.01 8.47
N GLY A 82 -15.49 1.97 7.53
CA GLY A 82 -15.98 3.32 7.75
C GLY A 82 -14.99 4.26 8.44
N PHE A 83 -13.70 3.88 8.49
CA PHE A 83 -12.64 4.70 9.08
C PHE A 83 -11.87 5.44 7.99
N ASP A 84 -11.72 6.75 8.15
CA ASP A 84 -10.82 7.57 7.35
C ASP A 84 -9.44 7.64 8.03
N THR A 85 -8.39 7.32 7.29
CA THR A 85 -7.01 7.41 7.80
C THR A 85 -6.57 8.86 8.06
N GLY A 86 -7.20 9.83 7.40
CA GLY A 86 -6.92 11.25 7.59
C GLY A 86 -5.49 11.66 7.19
N GLU A 87 -4.84 10.95 6.28
CA GLU A 87 -3.44 11.17 5.89
C GLU A 87 -3.18 12.58 5.36
N GLU A 88 -4.18 13.22 4.77
CA GLU A 88 -4.08 14.58 4.23
C GLU A 88 -4.51 15.65 5.23
N THR A 89 -5.37 15.31 6.18
CA THR A 89 -6.02 16.28 7.07
C THR A 89 -5.57 16.20 8.51
N ASN A 90 -5.07 15.04 8.95
CA ASN A 90 -4.66 14.81 10.33
C ASN A 90 -3.13 14.59 10.40
N THR A 91 -2.41 15.66 10.69
CA THR A 91 -0.96 15.66 10.92
C THR A 91 -0.56 15.36 12.36
N ALA A 92 -1.52 15.11 13.24
CA ALA A 92 -1.24 14.78 14.64
C ALA A 92 -0.52 13.42 14.73
N MET A 93 0.71 13.45 15.23
CA MET A 93 1.56 12.29 15.47
C MET A 93 1.95 12.24 16.94
N PRO A 94 2.16 11.05 17.52
CA PRO A 94 2.70 10.94 18.87
C PRO A 94 4.07 11.64 18.98
N PRO A 95 4.39 12.31 20.11
CA PRO A 95 5.63 13.07 20.26
C PRO A 95 6.90 12.24 20.05
N ASP A 96 6.90 10.99 20.51
CA ASP A 96 7.98 10.03 20.30
C ASP A 96 8.26 9.77 18.83
N PHE A 97 7.20 9.63 18.03
CA PHE A 97 7.33 9.43 16.59
C PHE A 97 7.79 10.71 15.86
N LEU A 98 7.38 11.88 16.34
CA LEU A 98 7.88 13.16 15.81
C LEU A 98 9.38 13.32 16.07
N MET A 99 9.87 12.95 17.25
CA MET A 99 11.31 12.96 17.54
C MET A 99 12.07 12.01 16.62
N GLN A 100 11.57 10.79 16.46
CA GLN A 100 12.16 9.81 15.55
C GLN A 100 12.21 10.31 14.10
N GLN A 101 11.16 10.99 13.64
CA GLN A 101 11.14 11.61 12.31
C GLN A 101 12.23 12.67 12.14
N MET A 102 12.47 13.48 13.18
CA MET A 102 13.53 14.50 13.15
C MET A 102 14.91 13.84 13.08
N GLU A 103 15.16 12.80 13.88
CA GLU A 103 16.42 12.05 13.86
C GLU A 103 16.71 11.45 12.48
N TRP A 104 15.70 10.83 11.85
CA TRP A 104 15.88 10.29 10.50
C TRP A 104 16.19 11.37 9.47
N ARG A 105 15.48 12.50 9.50
CA ARG A 105 15.73 13.60 8.56
C ARG A 105 17.10 14.25 8.76
N GLU A 106 17.52 14.43 10.00
CA GLU A 106 18.86 14.93 10.32
C GLU A 106 19.94 13.96 9.84
N GLY A 107 19.74 12.64 10.05
CA GLY A 107 20.62 11.60 9.54
C GLY A 107 20.74 11.61 8.01
N VAL A 108 19.62 11.71 7.30
CA VAL A 108 19.61 11.81 5.82
C VAL A 108 20.32 13.06 5.35
N ALA A 109 20.03 14.22 5.98
CA ALA A 109 20.65 15.50 5.61
C ALA A 109 22.16 15.48 5.86
N GLY A 110 22.61 14.95 6.99
CA GLY A 110 24.02 14.83 7.35
C GLY A 110 24.79 13.90 6.42
N ALA A 111 24.26 12.72 6.16
CA ALA A 111 24.88 11.74 5.24
C ALA A 111 24.93 12.27 3.80
N ARG A 112 23.89 12.97 3.36
CA ARG A 112 23.87 13.64 2.06
C ARG A 112 24.92 14.74 1.94
N ALA A 113 25.07 15.58 2.98
CA ALA A 113 26.05 16.68 3.00
C ALA A 113 27.50 16.18 2.99
N SER A 114 27.76 15.02 3.63
CA SER A 114 29.11 14.41 3.69
C SER A 114 29.39 13.45 2.53
N GLY A 115 28.42 13.15 1.66
CA GLY A 115 28.58 12.15 0.60
C GLY A 115 28.70 10.71 1.13
N ASP A 116 28.16 10.43 2.33
CA ASP A 116 28.28 9.13 3.00
C ASP A 116 27.14 8.19 2.58
N ALA A 117 27.37 7.47 1.47
CA ALA A 117 26.42 6.47 0.97
C ALA A 117 26.22 5.29 1.95
N ALA A 118 27.23 4.94 2.74
CA ALA A 118 27.12 3.87 3.72
C ALA A 118 26.18 4.25 4.87
N ALA A 119 26.24 5.50 5.34
CA ALA A 119 25.31 6.02 6.33
C ALA A 119 23.85 6.05 5.81
N LEU A 120 23.63 6.42 4.54
CA LEU A 120 22.29 6.37 3.92
C LEU A 120 21.77 4.94 3.83
N ALA A 121 22.63 3.98 3.44
CA ALA A 121 22.25 2.56 3.37
C ALA A 121 21.87 2.01 4.77
N ALA A 122 22.64 2.35 5.81
CA ALA A 122 22.36 1.94 7.18
C ALA A 122 21.03 2.55 7.69
N LEU A 123 20.76 3.81 7.38
CA LEU A 123 19.48 4.46 7.68
C LEU A 123 18.31 3.76 6.98
N ARG A 124 18.46 3.43 5.72
CA ARG A 124 17.44 2.69 4.95
C ARG A 124 17.12 1.34 5.58
N GLU A 125 18.14 0.60 6.01
CA GLU A 125 17.97 -0.69 6.69
C GLU A 125 17.20 -0.53 8.01
N ALA A 126 17.59 0.44 8.86
CA ALA A 126 16.92 0.71 10.12
C ALA A 126 15.45 1.12 9.93
N ILE A 127 15.16 1.97 8.94
CA ILE A 127 13.78 2.37 8.59
C ILE A 127 12.98 1.17 8.06
N GLY A 128 13.61 0.29 7.27
CA GLY A 128 12.99 -0.96 6.79
C GLY A 128 12.59 -1.90 7.93
N GLU A 129 13.42 -2.03 8.98
CA GLU A 129 13.08 -2.78 10.17
C GLU A 129 11.89 -2.17 10.93
N ASP A 130 11.87 -0.84 11.09
CA ASP A 130 10.75 -0.12 11.70
C ASP A 130 9.46 -0.32 10.93
N ARG A 131 9.53 -0.24 9.60
CA ARG A 131 8.43 -0.57 8.69
C ARG A 131 7.90 -1.97 8.94
N GLY A 132 8.76 -2.98 8.99
CA GLY A 132 8.37 -4.36 9.27
C GLY A 132 7.66 -4.53 10.61
N ARG A 133 8.16 -3.84 11.66
CA ARG A 133 7.50 -3.83 12.97
C ARG A 133 6.11 -3.19 12.93
N MET A 134 5.99 -2.04 12.26
CA MET A 134 4.70 -1.34 12.11
C MET A 134 3.69 -2.15 11.27
N GLN A 135 4.13 -2.82 10.20
CA GLN A 135 3.26 -3.70 9.42
C GLN A 135 2.76 -4.90 10.24
N SER A 136 3.62 -5.48 11.08
CA SER A 136 3.21 -6.55 12.00
C SER A 136 2.19 -6.08 13.05
N GLN A 137 2.36 -4.86 13.58
CA GLN A 137 1.40 -4.23 14.47
C GLN A 137 0.07 -3.94 13.77
N LEU A 138 0.15 -3.47 12.52
CA LEU A 138 -1.01 -3.20 11.68
C LEU A 138 -1.83 -4.46 11.42
N GLY A 139 -1.17 -5.59 11.13
CA GLY A 139 -1.83 -6.88 10.99
C GLY A 139 -2.58 -7.30 12.24
N ARG A 140 -1.97 -7.16 13.42
CA ARG A 140 -2.65 -7.43 14.70
C ARG A 140 -3.83 -6.50 14.93
N ALA A 141 -3.64 -5.20 14.72
CA ALA A 141 -4.70 -4.21 14.94
C ALA A 141 -5.92 -4.46 14.05
N LEU A 142 -5.72 -4.84 12.77
CA LEU A 142 -6.81 -5.02 11.83
C LEU A 142 -7.45 -6.41 11.89
N ASP A 143 -6.65 -7.48 12.03
CA ASP A 143 -7.13 -8.85 11.90
C ASP A 143 -7.49 -9.50 13.25
N ALA A 144 -6.79 -9.14 14.34
CA ALA A 144 -6.99 -9.76 15.63
C ALA A 144 -7.80 -8.87 16.60
N ASP A 145 -7.41 -7.60 16.72
CA ASP A 145 -7.92 -6.73 17.78
C ASP A 145 -9.11 -5.87 17.33
N ALA A 146 -9.38 -5.77 16.02
CA ALA A 146 -10.34 -4.86 15.40
C ALA A 146 -10.17 -3.39 15.87
N ASN A 147 -8.92 -3.00 16.16
CA ASN A 147 -8.56 -1.66 16.63
C ASN A 147 -8.24 -0.76 15.44
N TYR A 148 -9.30 -0.24 14.80
CA TYR A 148 -9.18 0.54 13.57
C TYR A 148 -8.55 1.93 13.78
N ASP A 149 -8.70 2.53 14.97
CA ASP A 149 -8.02 3.80 15.30
C ASP A 149 -6.51 3.64 15.36
N ALA A 150 -6.03 2.56 15.99
CA ALA A 150 -4.62 2.20 15.95
C ALA A 150 -4.16 1.90 14.52
N GLY A 151 -4.98 1.22 13.72
CA GLY A 151 -4.76 0.98 12.30
C GLY A 151 -4.56 2.29 11.52
N CYS A 152 -5.44 3.27 11.70
CA CYS A 152 -5.32 4.59 11.06
C CYS A 152 -4.02 5.30 11.46
N SER A 153 -3.64 5.25 12.73
CA SER A 153 -2.38 5.84 13.22
C SER A 153 -1.16 5.18 12.57
N LEU A 154 -1.16 3.84 12.48
CA LEU A 154 -0.07 3.08 11.85
C LEU A 154 0.04 3.36 10.34
N VAL A 155 -1.07 3.48 9.64
CA VAL A 155 -1.07 3.84 8.21
C VAL A 155 -0.43 5.21 8.00
N ARG A 156 -0.76 6.22 8.83
CA ARG A 156 -0.12 7.54 8.75
C ARG A 156 1.39 7.48 8.99
N LYS A 157 1.84 6.69 9.99
CA LYS A 157 3.27 6.48 10.27
C LYS A 157 3.97 5.82 9.09
N LEU A 158 3.41 4.76 8.52
CA LEU A 158 3.97 4.07 7.36
C LEU A 158 4.08 4.98 6.13
N ARG A 159 3.07 5.83 5.90
CA ARG A 159 3.12 6.83 4.83
C ARG A 159 4.26 7.83 4.99
N PHE A 160 4.60 8.16 6.24
CA PHE A 160 5.77 9.00 6.49
C PHE A 160 7.07 8.25 6.15
N LEU A 161 7.19 6.96 6.51
CA LEU A 161 8.36 6.16 6.15
C LEU A 161 8.56 6.08 4.64
N ASP A 162 7.46 5.94 3.84
CA ASP A 162 7.54 5.96 2.38
C ASP A 162 8.29 7.21 1.88
N LYS A 163 7.97 8.39 2.43
CA LYS A 163 8.60 9.65 2.04
C LYS A 163 10.08 9.74 2.39
N ILE A 164 10.46 9.24 3.57
CA ILE A 164 11.88 9.21 3.98
C ILE A 164 12.68 8.23 3.12
N GLU A 165 12.12 7.07 2.80
CA GLU A 165 12.77 6.11 1.91
C GLU A 165 12.96 6.69 0.50
N GLU A 166 11.96 7.39 -0.04
CA GLU A 166 12.08 8.12 -1.32
C GLU A 166 13.18 9.19 -1.28
N GLU A 167 13.33 9.92 -0.16
CA GLU A 167 14.40 10.91 0.05
C GLU A 167 15.78 10.25 0.08
N ILE A 168 15.91 9.08 0.73
CA ILE A 168 17.15 8.30 0.80
C ILE A 168 17.49 7.75 -0.60
N ASP A 169 16.55 7.16 -1.31
CA ASP A 169 16.77 6.61 -2.65
C ASP A 169 17.23 7.69 -3.62
N THR A 170 16.56 8.86 -3.59
CA THR A 170 16.97 10.04 -4.39
C THR A 170 18.39 10.49 -4.05
N ALA A 171 18.76 10.49 -2.76
CA ALA A 171 20.11 10.88 -2.34
C ALA A 171 21.17 9.87 -2.80
N LEU A 172 20.89 8.57 -2.72
CA LEU A 172 21.78 7.51 -3.18
C LEU A 172 21.97 7.56 -4.71
N GLU A 173 20.90 7.76 -5.47
CA GLU A 173 20.96 7.91 -6.94
C GLU A 173 21.85 9.10 -7.33
N ALA A 174 21.71 10.24 -6.64
CA ALA A 174 22.53 11.43 -6.90
C ALA A 174 24.02 11.25 -6.60
N MET A 175 24.39 10.30 -5.71
CA MET A 175 25.79 9.98 -5.41
C MET A 175 26.43 9.01 -6.42
N HIS A 176 25.62 8.33 -7.23
CA HIS A 176 26.10 7.38 -8.25
C HIS A 176 26.10 8.00 -9.66
N ALA A 177 25.58 9.22 -9.82
CA ALA A 177 25.51 9.95 -11.08
C ALA A 177 26.74 10.82 -11.31
#